data_d9a3780a6fa514d31a1cc40430676cf0
#
_entry.id   d9a3780a6fa514d31a1cc40430676cf0
#
_cell.length_a   1.000
_cell.length_b   1.000
_cell.length_c   1.000
_cell.angle_alpha   90.00
_cell.angle_beta   90.00
_cell.angle_gamma   90.00
#
_symmetry.space_group_name_H-M   'P 1'
#
loop_
_entity.id
_entity.type
_entity.pdbx_description
1 polymer ?
#
loop_
_entity_poly.entity_id
_entity_poly.type
_entity_poly.pdbx_seq_one_letter_code
_entity_poly.pdbx_strand_id
1 'polypeptide(L)'
;ISTFKISREIAKIMNSKIFVGAAIGVLVVILGGILLMGPTIVVGSQDNSSENSNVIQVKPLSVDLEEITVEKISERSATIKVAFKISNPNPRAVIVQTMDYQLYESTYSDDEQIAGGEIGSRPTGMVEFGSNYYTLLGNNAIILKETITLKGSENTPELWDILKGDSPTWRISGDVFYNLSSMTSGQENELHFEFP
;
A
#
# COMPACT_ATOMS: atom_id res chain seq x y z
N ILE A 1 -45.91 44.30 -12.41
CA ILE A 1 -44.95 44.95 -13.35
C ILE A 1 -43.98 45.86 -12.60
N SER A 2 -44.19 46.21 -11.31
CA SER A 2 -43.38 47.15 -10.55
C SER A 2 -42.09 46.53 -9.94
N THR A 3 -42.10 45.26 -9.56
CA THR A 3 -40.96 44.59 -8.87
C THR A 3 -39.76 44.29 -9.76
N PHE A 4 -40.01 44.14 -11.07
CA PHE A 4 -38.91 43.80 -12.03
C PHE A 4 -38.05 45.04 -12.41
N LYS A 5 -38.58 46.25 -12.21
CA LYS A 5 -37.84 47.48 -12.53
C LYS A 5 -36.84 47.87 -11.44
N ILE A 6 -37.14 47.54 -10.17
CA ILE A 6 -36.30 47.87 -9.01
C ILE A 6 -35.04 46.98 -9.03
N SER A 7 -35.13 45.75 -9.44
CA SER A 7 -34.00 44.81 -9.50
C SER A 7 -32.93 45.21 -10.53
N ARG A 8 -33.31 45.92 -11.61
CA ARG A 8 -32.38 46.42 -12.63
C ARG A 8 -31.65 47.70 -12.24
N GLU A 9 -32.25 48.52 -11.41
CA GLU A 9 -31.59 49.74 -10.94
C GLU A 9 -30.53 49.47 -9.89
N ILE A 10 -30.73 48.50 -9.01
CA ILE A 10 -29.74 48.10 -8.00
C ILE A 10 -28.48 47.51 -8.63
N ALA A 11 -28.62 46.76 -9.72
CA ALA A 11 -27.50 46.19 -10.45
C ALA A 11 -26.62 47.25 -11.18
N LYS A 12 -27.13 48.46 -11.40
CA LYS A 12 -26.41 49.52 -12.14
C LYS A 12 -25.58 50.44 -11.24
N ILE A 13 -25.75 50.37 -9.92
CA ILE A 13 -25.04 51.20 -8.98
C ILE A 13 -23.85 50.51 -8.34
N MET A 14 -23.77 49.19 -8.46
CA MET A 14 -22.66 48.44 -7.89
C MET A 14 -21.43 48.47 -8.80
N ASN A 15 -20.51 49.35 -8.42
CA ASN A 15 -19.21 49.47 -9.09
C ASN A 15 -18.48 48.13 -8.99
N SER A 16 -18.07 47.55 -10.13
CA SER A 16 -17.40 46.23 -10.17
C SER A 16 -16.20 46.14 -9.26
N LYS A 17 -15.56 47.29 -8.97
CA LYS A 17 -14.43 47.36 -8.04
C LYS A 17 -14.85 47.08 -6.58
N ILE A 18 -16.07 47.45 -6.19
CA ILE A 18 -16.60 47.19 -4.85
C ILE A 18 -16.88 45.70 -4.69
N PHE A 19 -17.39 45.05 -5.77
CA PHE A 19 -17.67 43.63 -5.75
C PHE A 19 -16.39 42.79 -5.64
N VAL A 20 -15.34 43.16 -6.38
CA VAL A 20 -14.03 42.51 -6.28
C VAL A 20 -13.41 42.73 -4.91
N GLY A 21 -13.51 43.95 -4.34
CA GLY A 21 -13.03 44.22 -3.00
C GLY A 21 -13.73 43.40 -1.91
N ALA A 22 -15.06 43.27 -2.02
CA ALA A 22 -15.86 42.41 -1.11
C ALA A 22 -15.48 40.93 -1.22
N ALA A 23 -15.30 40.42 -2.44
CA ALA A 23 -14.90 39.04 -2.67
C ALA A 23 -13.50 38.73 -2.11
N ILE A 24 -12.55 39.66 -2.30
CA ILE A 24 -11.20 39.54 -1.73
C ILE A 24 -11.26 39.61 -0.20
N GLY A 25 -12.07 40.48 0.36
CA GLY A 25 -12.26 40.61 1.82
C GLY A 25 -12.78 39.31 2.46
N VAL A 26 -13.80 38.70 1.85
CA VAL A 26 -14.34 37.40 2.29
C VAL A 26 -13.29 36.30 2.20
N LEU A 27 -12.52 36.25 1.12
CA LEU A 27 -11.47 35.25 0.92
C LEU A 27 -10.35 35.38 1.97
N VAL A 28 -9.96 36.63 2.30
CA VAL A 28 -8.95 36.90 3.34
C VAL A 28 -9.45 36.49 4.73
N VAL A 29 -10.73 36.72 5.02
CA VAL A 29 -11.33 36.29 6.30
C VAL A 29 -11.39 34.78 6.41
N ILE A 30 -11.75 34.09 5.33
CA ILE A 30 -11.78 32.62 5.31
C ILE A 30 -10.35 32.05 5.47
N LEU A 31 -9.37 32.56 4.70
CA LEU A 31 -7.97 32.14 4.80
C LEU A 31 -7.37 32.47 6.18
N GLY A 32 -7.66 33.65 6.71
CA GLY A 32 -7.23 34.05 8.05
C GLY A 32 -7.86 33.19 9.14
N GLY A 33 -9.13 32.83 8.99
CA GLY A 33 -9.82 31.89 9.88
C GLY A 33 -9.19 30.50 9.89
N ILE A 34 -8.82 29.98 8.71
CA ILE A 34 -8.13 28.69 8.61
C ILE A 34 -6.73 28.74 9.23
N LEU A 35 -5.99 29.83 9.04
CA LEU A 35 -4.66 30.03 9.64
C LEU A 35 -4.72 30.21 11.17
N LEU A 36 -5.75 30.87 11.70
CA LEU A 36 -5.94 31.06 13.13
C LEU A 36 -6.49 29.83 13.85
N MET A 37 -7.30 29.03 13.16
CA MET A 37 -7.77 27.74 13.70
C MET A 37 -6.67 26.68 13.71
N GLY A 38 -5.55 26.88 13.01
CA GLY A 38 -4.47 25.90 12.87
C GLY A 38 -4.98 24.58 12.27
N PRO A 39 -4.13 23.71 11.78
CA PRO A 39 -4.53 22.32 11.60
C PRO A 39 -4.85 21.78 13.00
N THR A 40 -6.11 21.64 13.35
CA THR A 40 -6.51 20.77 14.44
C THR A 40 -6.11 19.37 14.02
N ILE A 41 -4.82 19.05 14.21
CA ILE A 41 -4.41 17.70 14.45
C ILE A 41 -5.21 17.33 15.69
N VAL A 42 -6.23 16.53 15.54
CA VAL A 42 -6.90 15.85 16.63
C VAL A 42 -5.89 14.86 17.19
N VAL A 43 -4.90 15.39 17.90
CA VAL A 43 -4.18 14.61 18.91
C VAL A 43 -5.25 14.38 19.96
N GLY A 44 -5.78 13.16 19.97
CA GLY A 44 -6.79 12.75 20.93
C GLY A 44 -6.34 13.08 22.34
N SER A 45 -6.86 14.18 22.86
CA SER A 45 -6.81 14.47 24.29
C SER A 45 -7.55 13.31 24.97
N GLN A 46 -6.87 12.60 25.84
CA GLN A 46 -7.45 11.67 26.78
C GLN A 46 -8.43 12.43 27.68
N ASP A 47 -9.66 12.56 27.24
CA ASP A 47 -10.75 12.81 28.17
C ASP A 47 -11.19 11.46 28.73
N ASN A 48 -10.94 11.29 30.02
CA ASN A 48 -11.44 10.21 30.85
C ASN A 48 -12.98 10.28 30.95
N SER A 49 -13.65 9.85 29.91
CA SER A 49 -15.05 9.44 29.98
C SER A 49 -15.08 7.96 29.62
N SER A 50 -15.39 7.16 30.65
CA SER A 50 -15.63 5.73 30.61
C SER A 50 -16.79 5.41 29.67
N GLU A 51 -16.56 5.38 28.40
CA GLU A 51 -17.36 4.61 27.47
C GLU A 51 -16.50 3.47 26.96
N ASN A 52 -16.98 2.26 27.26
CA ASN A 52 -16.45 0.98 26.85
C ASN A 52 -16.51 0.85 25.31
N SER A 53 -15.78 1.71 24.61
CA SER A 53 -15.45 1.50 23.22
C SER A 53 -14.44 0.37 23.21
N ASN A 54 -14.87 -0.85 22.95
CA ASN A 54 -14.01 -1.92 22.49
C ASN A 54 -13.36 -1.47 21.16
N VAL A 55 -12.36 -0.61 21.24
CA VAL A 55 -11.48 -0.33 20.12
C VAL A 55 -10.80 -1.66 19.82
N ILE A 56 -11.30 -2.37 18.84
CA ILE A 56 -10.68 -3.61 18.36
C ILE A 56 -9.31 -3.18 17.84
N GLN A 57 -8.28 -3.40 18.65
CA GLN A 57 -6.92 -3.12 18.25
C GLN A 57 -6.56 -4.06 17.10
N VAL A 58 -6.40 -3.51 15.91
CA VAL A 58 -6.01 -4.28 14.73
C VAL A 58 -4.55 -4.67 14.88
N LYS A 59 -4.29 -5.98 14.84
CA LYS A 59 -2.94 -6.53 14.86
C LYS A 59 -2.38 -6.54 13.43
N PRO A 60 -1.08 -6.28 13.23
CA PRO A 60 -0.47 -6.43 11.92
C PRO A 60 -0.61 -7.89 11.44
N LEU A 61 -0.60 -8.07 10.13
CA LEU A 61 -0.46 -9.39 9.52
C LEU A 61 0.91 -9.96 9.86
N SER A 62 1.10 -11.27 9.72
CA SER A 62 2.43 -11.87 9.72
C SER A 62 2.71 -12.53 8.38
N VAL A 63 3.96 -12.47 7.97
CA VAL A 63 4.49 -13.14 6.78
C VAL A 63 5.54 -14.13 7.24
N ASP A 64 5.47 -15.34 6.71
CA ASP A 64 6.46 -16.40 6.91
C ASP A 64 6.92 -16.91 5.54
N LEU A 65 8.20 -17.21 5.38
CA LEU A 65 8.72 -17.91 4.22
C LEU A 65 8.42 -19.40 4.36
N GLU A 66 7.53 -19.93 3.51
CA GLU A 66 7.13 -21.34 3.56
C GLU A 66 8.07 -22.24 2.74
N GLU A 67 8.49 -21.75 1.56
CA GLU A 67 9.33 -22.53 0.65
C GLU A 67 10.14 -21.61 -0.26
N ILE A 68 11.41 -21.96 -0.48
CA ILE A 68 12.20 -21.45 -1.59
C ILE A 68 13.06 -22.60 -2.13
N THR A 69 12.93 -22.89 -3.43
CA THR A 69 13.63 -24.01 -4.07
C THR A 69 14.02 -23.68 -5.51
N VAL A 70 15.18 -24.17 -5.93
CA VAL A 70 15.58 -24.19 -7.35
C VAL A 70 14.98 -25.46 -7.98
N GLU A 71 13.87 -25.32 -8.74
CA GLU A 71 13.22 -26.48 -9.35
C GLU A 71 13.96 -27.02 -10.57
N LYS A 72 14.51 -26.12 -11.37
CA LYS A 72 15.23 -26.47 -12.61
C LYS A 72 16.37 -25.50 -12.82
N ILE A 73 17.49 -26.00 -13.28
CA ILE A 73 18.61 -25.20 -13.72
C ILE A 73 19.21 -25.74 -15.01
N SER A 74 19.53 -24.84 -15.93
CA SER A 74 20.20 -25.09 -17.18
C SER A 74 21.34 -24.09 -17.36
N GLU A 75 22.08 -24.16 -18.45
CA GLU A 75 23.14 -23.20 -18.75
C GLU A 75 22.59 -21.76 -18.95
N ARG A 76 21.31 -21.63 -19.36
CA ARG A 76 20.71 -20.34 -19.77
C ARG A 76 19.56 -19.87 -18.88
N SER A 77 19.06 -20.71 -18.01
CA SER A 77 17.94 -20.35 -17.14
C SER A 77 17.91 -21.20 -15.87
N ALA A 78 17.50 -20.56 -14.78
CA ALA A 78 17.14 -21.24 -13.54
C ALA A 78 15.69 -20.87 -13.18
N THR A 79 14.95 -21.87 -12.72
CA THR A 79 13.55 -21.70 -12.26
C THR A 79 13.54 -21.84 -10.75
N ILE A 80 13.14 -20.78 -10.06
CA ILE A 80 13.06 -20.73 -8.61
C ILE A 80 11.60 -20.62 -8.22
N LYS A 81 11.16 -21.46 -7.30
CA LYS A 81 9.83 -21.43 -6.71
C LYS A 81 9.92 -20.80 -5.34
N VAL A 82 9.06 -19.82 -5.06
CA VAL A 82 8.94 -19.14 -3.77
C VAL A 82 7.50 -19.30 -3.28
N ALA A 83 7.35 -19.54 -1.97
CA ALA A 83 6.05 -19.59 -1.33
C ALA A 83 6.08 -18.82 0.00
N PHE A 84 5.12 -17.91 0.18
CA PHE A 84 4.95 -17.10 1.37
C PHE A 84 3.63 -17.46 2.04
N LYS A 85 3.64 -17.56 3.37
CA LYS A 85 2.44 -17.73 4.16
C LYS A 85 2.10 -16.42 4.84
N ILE A 86 0.96 -15.85 4.50
CA ILE A 86 0.43 -14.64 5.13
C ILE A 86 -0.66 -15.03 6.11
N SER A 87 -0.53 -14.63 7.37
CA SER A 87 -1.49 -14.94 8.43
C SER A 87 -2.16 -13.67 8.95
N ASN A 88 -3.48 -13.76 9.15
CA ASN A 88 -4.29 -12.69 9.70
C ASN A 88 -4.72 -13.04 11.15
N PRO A 89 -4.10 -12.44 12.16
CA PRO A 89 -4.45 -12.69 13.56
C PRO A 89 -5.72 -11.95 14.02
N ASN A 90 -6.34 -11.19 13.13
CA ASN A 90 -7.54 -10.42 13.44
C ASN A 90 -8.80 -11.26 13.20
N PRO A 91 -9.89 -11.01 13.94
CA PRO A 91 -11.16 -11.73 13.75
C PRO A 91 -11.90 -11.32 12.46
N ARG A 92 -11.51 -10.20 11.83
CA ARG A 92 -12.09 -9.70 10.59
C ARG A 92 -11.22 -10.05 9.40
N ALA A 93 -11.86 -10.25 8.25
CA ALA A 93 -11.14 -10.44 7.00
C ALA A 93 -10.37 -9.17 6.59
N VAL A 94 -9.29 -9.36 5.86
CA VAL A 94 -8.51 -8.31 5.22
C VAL A 94 -8.41 -8.62 3.72
N ILE A 95 -8.14 -7.60 2.92
CA ILE A 95 -7.86 -7.74 1.49
C ILE A 95 -6.36 -7.51 1.31
N VAL A 96 -5.63 -8.55 0.94
CA VAL A 96 -4.24 -8.45 0.50
C VAL A 96 -4.26 -8.08 -0.96
N GLN A 97 -3.75 -6.90 -1.30
CA GLN A 97 -3.79 -6.35 -2.66
C GLN A 97 -2.60 -6.85 -3.46
N THR A 98 -1.41 -6.64 -2.93
CA THR A 98 -0.17 -7.07 -3.58
C THR A 98 0.90 -7.36 -2.53
N MET A 99 1.83 -8.18 -2.93
CA MET A 99 3.05 -8.50 -2.20
C MET A 99 4.21 -8.35 -3.17
N ASP A 100 5.06 -7.37 -2.92
CA ASP A 100 6.28 -7.13 -3.68
C ASP A 100 7.45 -7.75 -2.92
N TYR A 101 8.36 -8.41 -3.61
CA TYR A 101 9.52 -8.98 -2.95
C TYR A 101 10.77 -8.95 -3.83
N GLN A 102 11.91 -8.99 -3.18
CA GLN A 102 13.24 -9.01 -3.74
C GLN A 102 13.99 -10.22 -3.21
N LEU A 103 14.67 -10.92 -4.10
CA LEU A 103 15.42 -12.13 -3.80
C LEU A 103 16.90 -11.89 -3.98
N TYR A 104 17.67 -12.29 -2.98
CA TYR A 104 19.13 -12.21 -2.94
C TYR A 104 19.71 -13.60 -2.66
N GLU A 105 20.90 -13.84 -3.12
CA GLU A 105 21.71 -14.99 -2.72
C GLU A 105 22.95 -14.48 -2.00
N SER A 106 23.01 -14.69 -0.68
CA SER A 106 23.98 -14.03 0.21
C SER A 106 25.42 -14.53 0.04
N THR A 107 25.62 -15.71 -0.56
CA THR A 107 26.98 -16.20 -0.88
C THR A 107 27.53 -15.50 -2.12
N TYR A 108 26.67 -15.14 -3.07
CA TYR A 108 27.03 -14.40 -4.26
C TYR A 108 27.20 -12.91 -3.97
N SER A 109 26.20 -12.28 -3.38
CA SER A 109 26.22 -10.87 -3.00
C SER A 109 25.14 -10.53 -1.99
N ASP A 110 25.48 -9.76 -0.96
CA ASP A 110 24.49 -9.26 0.01
C ASP A 110 23.64 -8.12 -0.55
N ASP A 111 24.13 -7.36 -1.54
CA ASP A 111 23.48 -6.15 -2.04
C ASP A 111 22.88 -6.29 -3.43
N GLU A 112 23.26 -7.33 -4.19
CA GLU A 112 22.79 -7.51 -5.55
C GLU A 112 21.50 -8.33 -5.59
N GLN A 113 20.41 -7.68 -5.97
CA GLN A 113 19.14 -8.35 -6.20
C GLN A 113 19.25 -9.27 -7.43
N ILE A 114 19.06 -10.57 -7.24
CA ILE A 114 19.12 -11.55 -8.34
C ILE A 114 17.77 -11.74 -9.03
N ALA A 115 16.69 -11.56 -8.28
CA ALA A 115 15.31 -11.66 -8.77
C ALA A 115 14.35 -10.87 -7.90
N GLY A 116 13.10 -10.87 -8.30
CA GLY A 116 11.98 -10.32 -7.53
C GLY A 116 10.68 -10.57 -8.27
N GLY A 117 9.58 -10.32 -7.59
CA GLY A 117 8.26 -10.50 -8.15
C GLY A 117 7.21 -9.65 -7.45
N GLU A 118 6.03 -9.64 -8.05
CA GLU A 118 4.83 -9.02 -7.52
C GLU A 118 3.69 -10.05 -7.56
N ILE A 119 3.19 -10.43 -6.41
CA ILE A 119 2.06 -11.36 -6.29
C ILE A 119 0.79 -10.56 -6.00
N GLY A 120 -0.18 -10.65 -6.88
CA GLY A 120 -1.39 -9.81 -6.84
C GLY A 120 -1.28 -8.62 -7.78
N SER A 121 -2.20 -7.68 -7.68
CA SER A 121 -2.11 -6.40 -8.38
C SER A 121 -2.89 -5.33 -7.63
N ARG A 122 -2.29 -4.14 -7.49
CA ARG A 122 -2.99 -2.98 -6.96
C ARG A 122 -4.05 -2.50 -7.94
N PRO A 123 -5.27 -2.22 -7.49
CA PRO A 123 -6.24 -1.55 -8.35
C PRO A 123 -5.75 -0.11 -8.63
N THR A 124 -5.32 0.15 -9.86
CA THR A 124 -4.96 1.49 -10.34
C THR A 124 -6.21 2.22 -10.83
N GLY A 125 -7.07 2.69 -9.92
CA GLY A 125 -8.27 3.44 -10.27
C GLY A 125 -9.59 2.74 -9.93
N MET A 126 -10.71 3.28 -10.46
CA MET A 126 -12.03 2.69 -10.23
C MET A 126 -12.10 1.29 -10.85
N VAL A 127 -12.20 0.28 -9.99
CA VAL A 127 -12.56 -1.12 -10.29
C VAL A 127 -12.14 -1.58 -11.68
N GLU A 128 -10.87 -1.91 -11.85
CA GLU A 128 -10.46 -2.69 -13.00
C GLU A 128 -10.99 -4.12 -12.83
N PHE A 129 -11.76 -4.57 -13.84
CA PHE A 129 -12.11 -5.97 -13.99
C PHE A 129 -10.81 -6.75 -14.26
N GLY A 130 -10.30 -7.48 -13.26
CA GLY A 130 -9.09 -8.28 -13.39
C GLY A 130 -8.01 -8.02 -12.32
N SER A 131 -8.26 -7.17 -11.32
CA SER A 131 -7.36 -7.03 -10.17
C SER A 131 -7.31 -8.34 -9.38
N ASN A 132 -6.12 -8.94 -9.32
CA ASN A 132 -5.87 -10.15 -8.54
C ASN A 132 -5.56 -9.76 -7.09
N TYR A 133 -6.57 -9.61 -6.27
CA TYR A 133 -6.42 -9.45 -4.82
C TYR A 133 -6.85 -10.71 -4.07
N TYR A 134 -6.37 -10.87 -2.87
CA TYR A 134 -6.66 -12.05 -2.04
C TYR A 134 -7.46 -11.64 -0.82
N THR A 135 -8.61 -12.29 -0.61
CA THR A 135 -9.38 -12.12 0.63
C THR A 135 -8.84 -13.08 1.68
N LEU A 136 -8.20 -12.55 2.71
CA LEU A 136 -7.68 -13.30 3.83
C LEU A 136 -8.65 -13.22 5.00
N LEU A 137 -9.34 -14.31 5.28
CA LEU A 137 -10.32 -14.40 6.35
C LEU A 137 -9.68 -14.18 7.72
N GLY A 138 -10.51 -13.77 8.70
CA GLY A 138 -10.06 -13.59 10.07
C GLY A 138 -9.57 -14.90 10.70
N ASN A 139 -8.51 -14.81 11.51
CA ASN A 139 -7.84 -15.94 12.17
C ASN A 139 -7.45 -17.07 11.19
N ASN A 140 -7.09 -16.73 9.98
CA ASN A 140 -6.73 -17.66 8.92
C ASN A 140 -5.40 -17.26 8.24
N ALA A 141 -4.88 -18.15 7.40
CA ALA A 141 -3.69 -17.92 6.60
C ALA A 141 -3.92 -18.32 5.15
N ILE A 142 -3.18 -17.68 4.23
CA ILE A 142 -3.09 -18.06 2.82
C ILE A 142 -1.64 -18.31 2.45
N ILE A 143 -1.42 -19.16 1.45
CA ILE A 143 -0.09 -19.38 0.88
C ILE A 143 -0.09 -18.79 -0.53
N LEU A 144 0.76 -17.80 -0.74
CA LEU A 144 1.02 -17.17 -2.02
C LEU A 144 2.26 -17.80 -2.64
N LYS A 145 2.17 -18.23 -3.89
CA LYS A 145 3.26 -18.94 -4.59
C LYS A 145 3.56 -18.25 -5.91
N GLU A 146 4.84 -18.16 -6.21
CA GLU A 146 5.31 -17.67 -7.49
C GLU A 146 6.46 -18.55 -8.02
N THR A 147 6.60 -18.56 -9.34
CA THR A 147 7.70 -19.22 -10.02
C THR A 147 8.46 -18.21 -10.85
N ILE A 148 9.69 -17.95 -10.48
CA ILE A 148 10.58 -16.99 -11.12
C ILE A 148 11.49 -17.72 -12.09
N THR A 149 11.70 -17.13 -13.26
CA THR A 149 12.70 -17.63 -14.21
C THR A 149 13.85 -16.62 -14.33
N LEU A 150 14.99 -16.98 -13.77
CA LEU A 150 16.26 -16.26 -13.99
C LEU A 150 16.81 -16.62 -15.36
N LYS A 151 17.28 -15.60 -16.07
CA LYS A 151 18.05 -15.82 -17.32
C LYS A 151 19.52 -15.75 -17.00
N GLY A 152 20.25 -16.82 -17.36
CA GLY A 152 21.70 -16.85 -17.24
C GLY A 152 22.34 -15.83 -18.16
N SER A 153 23.33 -15.13 -17.65
CA SER A 153 24.18 -14.26 -18.43
C SER A 153 25.65 -14.73 -18.31
N GLU A 154 26.43 -14.47 -19.32
CA GLU A 154 27.88 -14.73 -19.27
C GLU A 154 28.60 -13.94 -18.18
N ASN A 155 27.92 -12.95 -17.59
CA ASN A 155 28.47 -12.05 -16.57
C ASN A 155 28.27 -12.57 -15.14
N THR A 156 27.52 -13.66 -14.93
CA THR A 156 27.19 -14.18 -13.60
C THR A 156 27.47 -15.69 -13.46
N PRO A 157 28.68 -16.19 -13.85
CA PRO A 157 28.99 -17.61 -13.77
C PRO A 157 29.01 -18.11 -12.31
N GLU A 158 29.46 -17.27 -11.37
CA GLU A 158 29.55 -17.60 -9.94
C GLU A 158 28.18 -17.88 -9.33
N LEU A 159 27.17 -17.04 -9.65
CA LEU A 159 25.80 -17.26 -9.22
C LEU A 159 25.26 -18.62 -9.74
N TRP A 160 25.59 -18.96 -10.99
CA TRP A 160 25.15 -20.23 -11.58
C TRP A 160 25.78 -21.45 -10.90
N ASP A 161 27.02 -21.34 -10.48
CA ASP A 161 27.70 -22.42 -9.76
C ASP A 161 27.10 -22.59 -8.36
N ILE A 162 26.75 -21.49 -7.67
CA ILE A 162 26.03 -21.53 -6.39
C ILE A 162 24.65 -22.15 -6.54
N LEU A 163 23.87 -21.70 -7.53
CA LEU A 163 22.51 -22.23 -7.77
C LEU A 163 22.48 -23.70 -8.16
N LYS A 164 23.56 -24.24 -8.75
CA LYS A 164 23.74 -25.66 -9.02
C LYS A 164 24.16 -26.46 -7.78
N GLY A 165 24.65 -25.77 -6.77
CA GLY A 165 25.03 -26.37 -5.50
C GLY A 165 23.83 -26.80 -4.67
N ASP A 166 24.09 -27.62 -3.65
CA ASP A 166 23.00 -28.22 -2.85
C ASP A 166 22.37 -27.27 -1.80
N SER A 167 22.93 -26.07 -1.58
CA SER A 167 22.50 -25.20 -0.49
C SER A 167 22.74 -23.71 -0.77
N PRO A 168 22.00 -23.07 -1.69
CA PRO A 168 22.00 -21.62 -1.82
C PRO A 168 21.52 -20.95 -0.52
N THR A 169 22.17 -19.86 -0.12
CA THR A 169 21.79 -19.08 1.05
C THR A 169 20.92 -17.89 0.62
N TRP A 170 19.64 -18.01 0.88
CA TRP A 170 18.66 -17.03 0.44
C TRP A 170 18.44 -15.91 1.46
N ARG A 171 18.32 -14.69 0.98
CA ARG A 171 17.75 -13.56 1.69
C ARG A 171 16.62 -12.97 0.87
N ILE A 172 15.49 -12.72 1.50
CA ILE A 172 14.29 -12.16 0.86
C ILE A 172 13.81 -10.98 1.67
N SER A 173 13.55 -9.87 1.02
CA SER A 173 12.87 -8.72 1.62
C SER A 173 11.71 -8.28 0.76
N GLY A 174 10.71 -7.63 1.36
CA GLY A 174 9.55 -7.17 0.61
C GLY A 174 8.51 -6.48 1.44
N ASP A 175 7.41 -6.11 0.77
CA ASP A 175 6.31 -5.37 1.36
C ASP A 175 4.98 -6.00 0.97
N VAL A 176 4.06 -6.11 1.94
CA VAL A 176 2.68 -6.55 1.72
C VAL A 176 1.76 -5.36 1.89
N PHE A 177 0.97 -5.09 0.87
CA PHE A 177 -0.04 -4.03 0.87
C PHE A 177 -1.42 -4.63 1.07
N TYR A 178 -2.13 -4.14 2.11
CA TYR A 178 -3.42 -4.70 2.47
C TYR A 178 -4.38 -3.66 3.03
N ASN A 179 -5.68 -3.90 2.87
CA ASN A 179 -6.75 -3.10 3.44
C ASN A 179 -7.57 -3.92 4.43
N LEU A 180 -7.94 -3.28 5.52
CA LEU A 180 -8.96 -3.83 6.39
C LEU A 180 -10.29 -3.82 5.64
N SER A 181 -11.05 -4.91 5.70
CA SER A 181 -12.27 -5.11 4.90
C SER A 181 -13.45 -4.18 5.23
N SER A 182 -13.27 -3.18 6.08
CA SER A 182 -14.24 -2.10 6.21
C SER A 182 -13.99 -1.09 5.11
N MET A 183 -14.85 -1.09 4.12
CA MET A 183 -14.82 -0.23 2.93
C MET A 183 -14.78 1.28 3.20
N THR A 184 -14.83 1.71 4.43
CA THR A 184 -14.91 3.13 4.82
C THR A 184 -13.57 3.80 5.07
N SER A 185 -12.47 3.07 5.18
CA SER A 185 -11.21 3.70 5.57
C SER A 185 -10.29 4.06 4.39
N GLY A 186 -10.47 3.49 3.21
CA GLY A 186 -9.63 3.83 2.04
C GLY A 186 -8.11 3.85 2.32
N GLN A 187 -7.71 3.43 3.53
CA GLN A 187 -6.35 3.50 4.01
C GLN A 187 -5.68 2.15 3.75
N GLU A 188 -4.73 2.17 2.85
CA GLU A 188 -3.83 1.06 2.60
C GLU A 188 -2.85 0.95 3.76
N ASN A 189 -2.61 -0.27 4.20
CA ASN A 189 -1.61 -0.60 5.19
C ASN A 189 -0.46 -1.32 4.48
N GLU A 190 0.74 -1.10 4.97
CA GLU A 190 1.96 -1.69 4.47
C GLU A 190 2.64 -2.48 5.59
N LEU A 191 3.10 -3.67 5.26
CA LEU A 191 3.86 -4.53 6.16
C LEU A 191 5.15 -4.92 5.48
N HIS A 192 6.26 -4.41 6.00
CA HIS A 192 7.60 -4.82 5.58
C HIS A 192 7.99 -6.16 6.23
N PHE A 193 8.67 -7.02 5.46
CA PHE A 193 9.23 -8.27 5.94
C PHE A 193 10.63 -8.52 5.38
N GLU A 194 11.43 -9.23 6.15
CA GLU A 194 12.78 -9.68 5.74
C GLU A 194 13.07 -11.06 6.34
N PHE A 195 13.62 -11.95 5.52
CA PHE A 195 14.11 -13.28 5.90
C PHE A 195 15.58 -13.37 5.55
N PRO A 196 16.41 -13.73 6.54
CA PRO A 196 17.86 -13.94 6.35
C PRO A 196 18.14 -15.20 5.54
#